data_81061f6e5e27de28af5f690180bfbbff
#
_entry.id   81061f6e5e27de28af5f690180bfbbff
#
_cell.length_a   1.000
_cell.length_b   1.000
_cell.length_c   1.000
_cell.angle_alpha   90.00
_cell.angle_beta   90.00
_cell.angle_gamma   90.00
#
_symmetry.space_group_name_H-M   'P 1'
#
loop_
_entity.id
_entity.type
_entity.pdbx_description
1 polymer ?
#
loop_
_entity_poly.entity_id
_entity_poly.type
_entity_poly.pdbx_seq_one_letter_code
_entity_poly.pdbx_strand_id
1 'polypeptide(L)'
;MAASSHQQGVKRWRTQSDRNAEGKESATSALDTVTASPVENKPSPKTSATPTVVDTPSSDSVQQSSAKTKAVPAKNSAEKAPVTVKPLDIIVPGQIGRYTIGRRIGSGTCGVVHQSLDNLLGREVAVKLSPVGEAHVSTGKVPGAQRAYQTEIIAAGRLTHPNIVTVYDAGQFEDLNYLVMEAVDGKSLKEYGKGKTLLPVGEALRIISACCEALDYSHKQGILHRDIKPANIMLSSDGSVKLLDFGIAVGLSEGGALKKEGPTLGTPNYMSPEQILGRELLAQSDFYSLATVLFELLTGRQLFKAKKVKDLFRTVVHQKAPRLTAIRPDLPEGLADVLAKALEKKPKARFKTGKQMAKAIEPFLKTFRTVEQRPLPQQRLIKQLRQQAFFKTFSDMEVALLLERVKVRTYSPNEDILRKGDQVRRLLVVTDGVVKCMRNKKFAAIIGPGECVGETGFINGIAEPRNYSALSSVSVLEFSTEALAQLPPKVHLHYYRHISDILVDRLARRDRQTVDLVLQDPE
;
A
#
# COMPACT_ATOMS: atom_id res chain seq x y z
N MET A 1 -19.31 56.77 -35.60
CA MET A 1 -18.51 56.59 -36.83
C MET A 1 -17.75 55.32 -36.73
N ALA A 2 -18.06 54.39 -37.66
CA ALA A 2 -17.32 53.26 -38.21
C ALA A 2 -16.73 52.23 -37.20
N ALA A 3 -17.24 51.04 -37.00
CA ALA A 3 -17.47 49.85 -37.89
C ALA A 3 -16.21 49.39 -38.64
N SER A 4 -15.72 48.19 -38.27
CA SER A 4 -15.32 47.06 -39.12
C SER A 4 -14.77 45.91 -38.24
N SER A 5 -15.47 44.82 -38.07
CA SER A 5 -15.48 43.53 -38.76
C SER A 5 -14.11 42.95 -39.12
N HIS A 6 -13.73 41.84 -38.45
CA HIS A 6 -13.02 40.72 -39.10
C HIS A 6 -13.41 39.39 -38.46
N GLN A 7 -14.22 38.63 -39.23
CA GLN A 7 -14.39 37.20 -39.14
C GLN A 7 -13.20 36.52 -39.82
N GLN A 8 -12.79 35.36 -39.30
CA GLN A 8 -12.15 34.20 -39.97
C GLN A 8 -11.50 33.39 -38.83
N GLY A 9 -11.61 32.06 -38.68
CA GLY A 9 -12.08 30.99 -39.51
C GLY A 9 -11.87 29.71 -38.69
N VAL A 10 -12.98 28.99 -38.50
CA VAL A 10 -13.00 27.66 -37.85
C VAL A 10 -12.47 26.63 -38.85
N LYS A 11 -11.31 25.97 -38.55
CA LYS A 11 -10.86 24.78 -39.27
C LYS A 11 -11.32 23.52 -38.52
N ARG A 12 -12.33 22.86 -39.12
CA ARG A 12 -12.77 21.50 -38.82
C ARG A 12 -11.67 20.50 -39.21
N TRP A 13 -11.25 19.66 -38.31
CA TRP A 13 -10.49 18.43 -38.62
C TRP A 13 -11.48 17.27 -38.76
N ARG A 14 -11.57 16.70 -39.98
CA ARG A 14 -12.27 15.46 -40.28
C ARG A 14 -11.39 14.27 -39.91
N THR A 15 -12.00 13.32 -39.27
CA THR A 15 -11.50 11.96 -38.98
C THR A 15 -11.40 11.17 -40.31
N GLN A 16 -10.24 10.53 -40.45
CA GLN A 16 -9.96 9.59 -41.51
C GLN A 16 -10.25 8.18 -40.99
N SER A 17 -11.45 7.71 -41.28
CA SER A 17 -11.84 6.31 -41.19
C SER A 17 -12.68 6.07 -42.46
N ASP A 18 -12.13 5.32 -43.38
CA ASP A 18 -12.76 4.57 -44.47
C ASP A 18 -11.77 4.43 -45.63
N ARG A 19 -11.19 3.25 -45.72
CA ARG A 19 -10.76 2.54 -46.93
C ARG A 19 -9.94 1.32 -46.51
N ASN A 20 -10.55 0.18 -46.54
CA ASN A 20 -10.23 -0.96 -47.39
C ASN A 20 -11.06 -2.18 -46.96
N ALA A 21 -12.12 -2.36 -47.69
CA ALA A 21 -12.71 -3.67 -47.95
C ALA A 21 -12.32 -4.05 -49.38
N GLU A 22 -12.06 -5.34 -49.58
CA GLU A 22 -11.99 -6.12 -50.80
C GLU A 22 -10.65 -6.80 -51.09
N GLY A 23 -10.81 -8.15 -51.26
CA GLY A 23 -9.77 -9.05 -51.79
C GLY A 23 -9.69 -10.37 -51.01
N LYS A 24 -10.61 -11.20 -51.12
CA LYS A 24 -10.86 -12.52 -51.75
C LYS A 24 -9.69 -13.50 -51.81
N GLU A 25 -10.01 -14.66 -51.22
CA GLU A 25 -9.93 -16.06 -51.72
C GLU A 25 -8.61 -16.82 -51.68
N SER A 26 -8.76 -17.94 -51.00
CA SER A 26 -8.47 -19.36 -51.37
C SER A 26 -7.08 -19.91 -51.06
N ALA A 27 -7.04 -20.96 -50.28
CA ALA A 27 -6.68 -22.36 -50.58
C ALA A 27 -6.39 -23.13 -49.26
N THR A 28 -7.25 -24.01 -48.90
CA THR A 28 -7.25 -25.48 -48.82
C THR A 28 -5.99 -26.19 -48.30
N SER A 29 -6.28 -27.00 -47.26
CA SER A 29 -5.87 -28.39 -46.97
C SER A 29 -4.46 -28.68 -46.48
N ALA A 30 -4.36 -29.25 -45.30
CA ALA A 30 -4.04 -30.67 -45.10
C ALA A 30 -4.18 -31.05 -43.61
N LEU A 31 -5.02 -32.07 -43.39
CA LEU A 31 -5.02 -32.90 -42.24
C LEU A 31 -3.69 -33.68 -42.14
N ASP A 32 -3.20 -33.87 -40.95
CA ASP A 32 -2.62 -35.16 -40.57
C ASP A 32 -2.84 -35.44 -39.06
N THR A 33 -3.60 -36.46 -38.85
CA THR A 33 -3.91 -37.19 -37.65
C THR A 33 -2.79 -38.16 -37.34
N VAL A 34 -2.28 -38.19 -36.12
CA VAL A 34 -1.63 -39.38 -35.54
C VAL A 34 -2.02 -39.51 -34.06
N THR A 35 -2.96 -40.37 -33.89
CA THR A 35 -3.20 -41.50 -32.97
C THR A 35 -2.48 -41.51 -31.61
N ALA A 36 -3.33 -41.77 -30.64
CA ALA A 36 -3.09 -42.09 -29.24
C ALA A 36 -2.65 -43.57 -29.04
N SER A 37 -2.06 -43.82 -27.92
CA SER A 37 -2.33 -44.86 -26.91
C SER A 37 -1.10 -45.67 -26.47
N PRO A 38 -1.19 -46.53 -25.43
CA PRO A 38 -0.74 -46.21 -24.07
C PRO A 38 0.18 -47.35 -23.52
N VAL A 39 0.89 -47.10 -22.44
CA VAL A 39 1.52 -48.19 -21.64
C VAL A 39 1.51 -47.72 -20.18
N GLU A 40 0.75 -48.32 -19.40
CA GLU A 40 0.81 -49.50 -18.51
C GLU A 40 1.52 -49.30 -17.17
N ASN A 41 0.78 -49.65 -16.20
CA ASN A 41 0.81 -49.81 -14.76
C ASN A 41 1.88 -50.76 -14.17
N LYS A 42 2.33 -50.39 -12.92
CA LYS A 42 2.57 -51.21 -11.71
C LYS A 42 3.87 -52.02 -11.59
N PRO A 43 4.23 -52.47 -10.33
CA PRO A 43 3.84 -52.03 -8.99
C PRO A 43 5.02 -51.89 -7.98
N SER A 44 4.69 -51.46 -6.77
CA SER A 44 5.50 -51.43 -5.54
C SER A 44 5.92 -52.82 -5.05
N PRO A 45 6.85 -52.87 -4.08
CA PRO A 45 6.57 -53.75 -2.94
C PRO A 45 6.66 -53.04 -1.57
N LYS A 46 5.75 -53.48 -0.73
CA LYS A 46 5.67 -53.31 0.71
C LYS A 46 6.77 -54.15 1.39
N THR A 47 7.34 -53.65 2.48
CA THR A 47 7.64 -54.50 3.63
C THR A 47 7.54 -53.75 4.93
N SER A 48 6.82 -54.32 5.79
CA SER A 48 6.49 -54.12 7.19
C SER A 48 7.66 -54.39 8.12
N ALA A 49 7.75 -53.64 9.24
CA ALA A 49 7.97 -54.25 10.57
C ALA A 49 7.92 -53.15 11.66
N THR A 50 7.01 -53.30 12.56
CA THR A 50 6.87 -52.72 13.90
C THR A 50 7.27 -53.80 14.91
N PRO A 51 7.28 -53.55 16.24
CA PRO A 51 8.07 -52.69 17.08
C PRO A 51 8.81 -53.47 18.17
N THR A 52 9.71 -52.86 18.91
CA THR A 52 10.13 -53.45 20.18
C THR A 52 10.24 -52.39 21.26
N VAL A 53 9.46 -52.58 22.28
CA VAL A 53 9.44 -51.95 23.60
C VAL A 53 10.52 -52.60 24.45
N VAL A 54 11.31 -51.85 25.21
CA VAL A 54 11.94 -52.29 26.46
C VAL A 54 12.20 -51.08 27.38
N ASP A 55 11.45 -51.02 28.41
CA ASP A 55 11.64 -50.79 29.84
C ASP A 55 12.68 -49.77 30.36
N THR A 56 12.13 -48.94 31.22
CA THR A 56 12.77 -48.22 32.34
C THR A 56 13.26 -49.22 33.42
N PRO A 57 14.23 -48.85 34.25
CA PRO A 57 13.95 -48.84 35.68
C PRO A 57 14.39 -47.57 36.45
N SER A 58 13.72 -47.47 37.59
CA SER A 58 13.70 -46.45 38.61
C SER A 58 14.92 -46.42 39.56
N SER A 59 15.04 -45.25 40.21
CA SER A 59 15.45 -45.00 41.63
C SER A 59 16.85 -45.41 42.07
N ASP A 60 17.61 -44.46 42.63
CA ASP A 60 17.78 -44.29 44.06
C ASP A 60 18.73 -43.10 44.40
N SER A 61 18.23 -42.31 45.26
CA SER A 61 18.77 -41.56 46.40
C SER A 61 20.29 -41.46 46.66
N VAL A 62 20.61 -40.30 47.24
CA VAL A 62 21.48 -40.04 48.40
C VAL A 62 22.71 -39.14 48.13
N GLN A 63 22.65 -38.09 48.77
CA GLN A 63 23.51 -37.38 49.71
C GLN A 63 24.00 -35.96 49.37
N GLN A 64 23.61 -35.12 50.30
CA GLN A 64 24.10 -33.77 50.57
C GLN A 64 25.63 -33.73 50.79
N SER A 65 26.27 -32.75 50.20
CA SER A 65 27.44 -32.16 50.84
C SER A 65 27.44 -30.64 50.67
N SER A 66 27.34 -29.99 51.80
CA SER A 66 27.43 -28.55 52.02
C SER A 66 28.85 -28.06 51.78
N ALA A 67 29.04 -27.11 50.88
CA ALA A 67 30.25 -26.29 50.86
C ALA A 67 29.85 -24.80 50.83
N LYS A 68 30.18 -24.12 51.87
CA LYS A 68 30.10 -22.66 52.04
C LYS A 68 30.95 -21.97 50.99
N THR A 69 30.35 -21.13 50.16
CA THR A 69 31.09 -20.16 49.37
C THR A 69 30.57 -18.77 49.66
N LYS A 70 31.53 -17.90 49.97
CA LYS A 70 31.39 -16.51 50.43
C LYS A 70 30.63 -15.66 49.41
N ALA A 71 29.69 -14.86 49.90
CA ALA A 71 29.04 -13.79 49.19
C ALA A 71 30.03 -12.71 48.74
N VAL A 72 30.04 -12.43 47.43
CA VAL A 72 30.66 -11.25 46.84
C VAL A 72 29.56 -10.23 46.61
N PRO A 73 29.72 -8.95 46.99
CA PRO A 73 28.64 -7.96 46.86
C PRO A 73 28.36 -7.64 45.41
N ALA A 74 27.07 -7.70 45.05
CA ALA A 74 26.54 -7.27 43.74
C ALA A 74 26.86 -5.78 43.54
N LYS A 75 27.66 -5.50 42.52
CA LYS A 75 27.79 -4.14 41.98
C LYS A 75 26.50 -3.76 41.28
N ASN A 76 25.85 -2.71 41.77
CA ASN A 76 24.74 -2.01 41.12
C ASN A 76 25.12 -1.69 39.68
N SER A 77 24.50 -2.38 38.73
CA SER A 77 24.46 -1.95 37.33
C SER A 77 23.42 -0.85 37.21
N ALA A 78 23.89 0.38 37.29
CA ALA A 78 23.10 1.55 36.96
C ALA A 78 22.50 1.37 35.56
N GLU A 79 21.19 1.39 35.47
CA GLU A 79 20.37 1.38 34.28
C GLU A 79 20.72 2.64 33.45
N LYS A 80 21.53 2.48 32.41
CA LYS A 80 21.82 3.57 31.46
C LYS A 80 20.54 3.94 30.75
N ALA A 81 20.03 5.13 31.02
CA ALA A 81 18.96 5.81 30.29
C ALA A 81 19.21 5.78 28.78
N PRO A 82 18.16 5.83 27.92
CA PRO A 82 18.31 5.85 26.47
C PRO A 82 19.18 7.04 26.07
N VAL A 83 20.26 6.76 25.35
CA VAL A 83 21.16 7.77 24.81
C VAL A 83 20.38 8.55 23.76
N THR A 84 19.89 9.70 24.13
CA THR A 84 19.41 10.74 23.21
C THR A 84 20.64 11.28 22.50
N VAL A 85 20.82 10.97 21.23
CA VAL A 85 21.86 11.55 20.39
C VAL A 85 21.57 13.06 20.32
N LYS A 86 22.42 13.88 20.93
CA LYS A 86 22.35 15.33 20.81
C LYS A 86 22.52 15.71 19.32
N PRO A 87 21.78 16.70 18.82
CA PRO A 87 22.06 17.26 17.47
C PRO A 87 23.53 17.70 17.42
N LEU A 88 24.20 17.38 16.31
CA LEU A 88 25.55 17.89 16.06
C LEU A 88 25.52 19.42 16.09
N ASP A 89 26.20 20.03 17.05
CA ASP A 89 26.43 21.47 17.09
C ASP A 89 27.55 21.80 16.08
N ILE A 90 27.16 21.94 14.81
CA ILE A 90 28.03 22.36 13.72
C ILE A 90 28.01 23.88 13.70
N ILE A 91 29.17 24.52 13.80
CA ILE A 91 29.32 25.96 13.51
C ILE A 91 29.15 26.09 11.99
N VAL A 92 28.09 26.76 11.59
CA VAL A 92 27.72 26.91 10.19
C VAL A 92 28.25 28.25 9.69
N PRO A 93 29.15 28.28 8.70
CA PRO A 93 29.63 29.53 8.10
C PRO A 93 28.50 30.23 7.32
N GLY A 94 28.52 31.55 7.28
CA GLY A 94 27.51 32.35 6.52
C GLY A 94 27.64 32.16 5.00
N GLN A 95 28.82 31.72 4.51
CA GLN A 95 29.09 31.51 3.10
C GLN A 95 30.08 30.35 2.89
N ILE A 96 29.85 29.55 1.86
CA ILE A 96 30.74 28.48 1.41
C ILE A 96 30.95 28.66 -0.09
N GLY A 97 32.14 29.15 -0.50
CA GLY A 97 32.41 29.48 -1.90
C GLY A 97 31.37 30.47 -2.44
N ARG A 98 30.63 30.07 -3.49
CA ARG A 98 29.58 30.89 -4.12
C ARG A 98 28.20 30.75 -3.43
N TYR A 99 28.07 29.91 -2.40
CA TYR A 99 26.80 29.62 -1.76
C TYR A 99 26.63 30.43 -0.47
N THR A 100 25.62 31.27 -0.39
CA THR A 100 25.19 31.93 0.85
C THR A 100 24.33 30.96 1.63
N ILE A 101 24.78 30.60 2.84
CA ILE A 101 24.08 29.65 3.69
C ILE A 101 22.97 30.35 4.46
N GLY A 102 21.74 29.93 4.24
CA GLY A 102 20.55 30.52 4.84
C GLY A 102 20.01 29.70 6.01
N ARG A 103 18.70 29.68 6.15
CA ARG A 103 18.02 29.02 7.28
C ARG A 103 18.21 27.51 7.25
N ARG A 104 18.33 26.92 8.44
CA ARG A 104 18.35 25.46 8.59
C ARG A 104 16.95 24.88 8.31
N ILE A 105 16.86 23.92 7.40
CA ILE A 105 15.63 23.22 7.01
C ILE A 105 15.59 21.76 7.46
N GLY A 106 16.74 21.19 7.87
CA GLY A 106 16.80 19.82 8.35
C GLY A 106 18.01 19.54 9.23
N SER A 107 17.91 18.52 10.07
CA SER A 107 19.02 17.97 10.84
C SER A 107 18.87 16.48 10.97
N GLY A 108 19.98 15.76 10.84
CA GLY A 108 20.04 14.30 10.94
C GLY A 108 21.33 13.85 11.64
N THR A 109 21.50 12.54 11.73
CA THR A 109 22.69 11.91 12.31
C THR A 109 23.96 12.19 11.51
N CYS A 110 23.84 12.54 10.23
CA CYS A 110 24.97 12.75 9.32
C CYS A 110 25.22 14.21 8.97
N GLY A 111 24.53 15.16 9.62
CA GLY A 111 24.74 16.59 9.36
C GLY A 111 23.48 17.43 9.41
N VAL A 112 23.60 18.67 8.97
CA VAL A 112 22.53 19.66 8.91
C VAL A 112 22.29 20.08 7.45
N VAL A 113 21.05 20.41 7.13
CA VAL A 113 20.66 20.86 5.77
C VAL A 113 20.14 22.29 5.87
N HIS A 114 20.67 23.15 5.01
CA HIS A 114 20.31 24.57 4.93
C HIS A 114 19.69 24.91 3.58
N GLN A 115 18.62 25.68 3.57
CA GLN A 115 18.18 26.42 2.37
C GLN A 115 19.20 27.52 2.11
N SER A 116 19.71 27.59 0.92
CA SER A 116 20.86 28.44 0.57
C SER A 116 20.68 29.05 -0.82
N LEU A 117 21.49 30.04 -1.16
CA LEU A 117 21.45 30.70 -2.47
C LEU A 117 22.77 30.46 -3.21
N ASP A 118 22.69 29.96 -4.44
CA ASP A 118 23.81 29.99 -5.39
C ASP A 118 23.90 31.40 -5.99
N ASN A 119 24.83 32.22 -5.48
CA ASN A 119 24.97 33.61 -5.89
C ASN A 119 25.39 33.77 -7.36
N LEU A 120 26.04 32.78 -7.95
CA LEU A 120 26.45 32.85 -9.35
C LEU A 120 25.27 32.62 -10.30
N LEU A 121 24.38 31.66 -9.96
CA LEU A 121 23.24 31.32 -10.80
C LEU A 121 21.92 31.95 -10.35
N GLY A 122 21.92 32.65 -9.21
CA GLY A 122 20.73 33.30 -8.66
C GLY A 122 19.59 32.36 -8.31
N ARG A 123 19.90 31.11 -7.91
CA ARG A 123 18.89 30.09 -7.63
C ARG A 123 18.98 29.56 -6.20
N GLU A 124 17.83 29.16 -5.66
CA GLU A 124 17.77 28.45 -4.40
C GLU A 124 18.32 27.02 -4.52
N VAL A 125 19.08 26.61 -3.51
CA VAL A 125 19.68 25.28 -3.38
C VAL A 125 19.55 24.79 -1.95
N ALA A 126 19.62 23.48 -1.74
CA ALA A 126 19.79 22.88 -0.43
C ALA A 126 21.27 22.52 -0.24
N VAL A 127 21.87 22.97 0.85
CA VAL A 127 23.26 22.66 1.20
C VAL A 127 23.28 21.78 2.44
N LYS A 128 23.76 20.55 2.30
CA LYS A 128 23.97 19.61 3.41
C LYS A 128 25.41 19.72 3.88
N LEU A 129 25.59 19.98 5.17
CA LEU A 129 26.88 20.14 5.83
C LEU A 129 27.10 18.98 6.79
N SER A 130 28.28 18.37 6.74
CA SER A 130 28.71 17.31 7.64
C SER A 130 30.17 17.47 8.03
N PRO A 131 30.58 17.19 9.29
CA PRO A 131 31.97 17.32 9.70
C PRO A 131 32.92 16.40 8.91
N VAL A 132 34.11 16.88 8.61
CA VAL A 132 35.18 16.06 8.02
C VAL A 132 35.72 15.15 9.13
N GLY A 133 35.68 13.84 8.89
CA GLY A 133 36.20 12.84 9.83
C GLY A 133 35.22 12.33 10.86
N GLU A 134 34.09 13.00 11.11
CA GLU A 134 33.06 12.52 12.04
C GLU A 134 32.03 11.57 11.44
N ALA A 135 32.03 11.37 10.15
CA ALA A 135 31.19 10.31 9.55
C ALA A 135 31.44 8.94 10.22
N HIS A 136 32.47 8.82 11.06
CA HIS A 136 32.92 7.56 11.69
C HIS A 136 33.59 7.70 13.06
N VAL A 137 33.14 8.60 13.93
CA VAL A 137 33.74 8.85 15.27
C VAL A 137 33.66 7.67 16.25
N SER A 138 33.12 6.54 15.92
CA SER A 138 33.21 5.38 16.81
C SER A 138 34.28 4.34 16.45
N THR A 139 35.05 4.52 15.39
CA THR A 139 35.99 3.47 14.95
C THR A 139 37.22 4.01 14.25
N GLY A 140 38.03 4.85 14.89
CA GLY A 140 39.40 5.16 14.43
C GLY A 140 39.52 5.45 12.91
N LYS A 141 40.40 6.34 12.50
CA LYS A 141 40.70 6.68 11.09
C LYS A 141 40.81 5.40 10.25
N VAL A 142 39.76 5.09 9.45
CA VAL A 142 39.83 4.00 8.47
C VAL A 142 40.50 4.58 7.22
N PRO A 143 41.69 4.13 6.81
CA PRO A 143 42.31 4.54 5.55
C PRO A 143 41.34 4.21 4.41
N GLY A 144 40.97 5.20 3.60
CA GLY A 144 40.06 5.00 2.47
C GLY A 144 38.61 5.52 2.66
N ALA A 145 38.13 5.82 3.88
CA ALA A 145 36.78 6.29 4.13
C ALA A 145 36.44 7.57 3.35
N GLN A 146 37.40 8.49 3.21
CA GLN A 146 37.22 9.73 2.45
C GLN A 146 37.13 9.48 0.93
N ARG A 147 37.89 8.50 0.42
CA ARG A 147 37.78 8.09 -1.00
C ARG A 147 36.45 7.41 -1.28
N ALA A 148 35.96 6.56 -0.39
CA ALA A 148 34.67 5.93 -0.50
C ALA A 148 33.54 6.98 -0.51
N TYR A 149 33.56 7.96 0.40
CA TYR A 149 32.62 9.08 0.44
C TYR A 149 32.62 9.89 -0.86
N GLN A 150 33.80 10.25 -1.38
CA GLN A 150 33.93 10.97 -2.65
C GLN A 150 33.40 10.15 -3.83
N THR A 151 33.68 8.84 -3.87
CA THR A 151 33.18 7.96 -4.91
C THR A 151 31.65 7.85 -4.90
N GLU A 152 31.05 7.78 -3.73
CA GLU A 152 29.58 7.73 -3.58
C GLU A 152 28.91 9.04 -3.99
N ILE A 153 29.49 10.20 -3.64
CA ILE A 153 29.02 11.51 -4.10
C ILE A 153 29.11 11.63 -5.63
N ILE A 154 30.23 11.23 -6.22
CA ILE A 154 30.41 11.26 -7.68
C ILE A 154 29.38 10.36 -8.35
N ALA A 155 29.11 9.19 -7.79
CA ALA A 155 28.09 8.28 -8.31
C ALA A 155 26.69 8.89 -8.21
N ALA A 156 26.33 9.44 -7.05
CA ALA A 156 25.03 10.13 -6.85
C ALA A 156 24.88 11.34 -7.77
N GLY A 157 25.95 12.10 -8.01
CA GLY A 157 25.97 13.25 -8.91
C GLY A 157 25.76 12.90 -10.39
N ARG A 158 25.93 11.63 -10.80
CA ARG A 158 25.64 11.14 -12.15
C ARG A 158 24.18 10.78 -12.37
N LEU A 159 23.38 10.69 -11.29
CA LEU A 159 21.98 10.33 -11.42
C LEU A 159 21.15 11.53 -11.88
N THR A 160 20.48 11.39 -13.01
CA THR A 160 19.53 12.37 -13.55
C THR A 160 18.19 11.69 -13.79
N HIS A 161 17.23 11.95 -12.90
CA HIS A 161 15.90 11.35 -12.96
C HIS A 161 14.88 12.29 -12.31
N PRO A 162 13.65 12.42 -12.84
CA PRO A 162 12.63 13.34 -12.29
C PRO A 162 12.30 13.07 -10.83
N ASN A 163 12.42 11.82 -10.36
CA ASN A 163 12.13 11.44 -8.99
C ASN A 163 13.39 11.21 -8.13
N ILE A 164 14.54 11.72 -8.53
CA ILE A 164 15.77 11.76 -7.73
C ILE A 164 16.17 13.21 -7.57
N VAL A 165 16.58 13.61 -6.37
CA VAL A 165 17.12 14.95 -6.13
C VAL A 165 18.42 15.13 -6.94
N THR A 166 18.52 16.23 -7.66
CA THR A 166 19.71 16.53 -8.45
C THR A 166 20.83 17.06 -7.54
N VAL A 167 22.00 16.46 -7.61
CA VAL A 167 23.20 16.98 -6.96
C VAL A 167 23.89 17.95 -7.92
N TYR A 168 24.17 19.16 -7.45
CA TYR A 168 24.77 20.23 -8.26
C TYR A 168 26.27 20.39 -8.04
N ASP A 169 26.70 20.20 -6.79
CA ASP A 169 28.08 20.43 -6.40
C ASP A 169 28.40 19.69 -5.09
N ALA A 170 29.66 19.41 -4.85
CA ALA A 170 30.14 18.85 -3.59
C ALA A 170 31.59 19.21 -3.36
N GLY A 171 31.97 19.38 -2.12
CA GLY A 171 33.35 19.70 -1.76
C GLY A 171 33.58 19.68 -0.26
N GLN A 172 34.73 20.22 0.10
CA GLN A 172 35.13 20.44 1.47
C GLN A 172 35.42 21.95 1.68
N PHE A 173 34.96 22.47 2.78
CA PHE A 173 35.24 23.81 3.23
C PHE A 173 35.63 23.74 4.71
N GLU A 174 36.87 24.09 5.02
CA GLU A 174 37.46 23.91 6.36
C GLU A 174 37.26 22.44 6.87
N ASP A 175 36.69 22.27 8.04
CA ASP A 175 36.40 20.97 8.64
C ASP A 175 35.00 20.43 8.29
N LEU A 176 34.36 20.99 7.24
CA LEU A 176 33.03 20.59 6.79
C LEU A 176 33.08 20.03 5.36
N ASN A 177 32.45 18.90 5.16
CA ASN A 177 32.03 18.45 3.84
C ASN A 177 30.71 19.15 3.49
N TYR A 178 30.56 19.64 2.28
CA TYR A 178 29.30 20.18 1.78
C TYR A 178 28.81 19.45 0.54
N LEU A 179 27.50 19.32 0.44
CA LEU A 179 26.81 18.77 -0.72
C LEU A 179 25.69 19.75 -1.11
N VAL A 180 25.76 20.28 -2.34
CA VAL A 180 24.76 21.19 -2.88
C VAL A 180 23.82 20.43 -3.78
N MET A 181 22.53 20.56 -3.54
CA MET A 181 21.50 19.83 -4.24
C MET A 181 20.27 20.69 -4.53
N GLU A 182 19.39 20.16 -5.35
CA GLU A 182 18.08 20.74 -5.65
C GLU A 182 17.32 21.07 -4.35
N ALA A 183 16.84 22.30 -4.24
CA ALA A 183 15.92 22.69 -3.16
C ALA A 183 14.52 22.20 -3.52
N VAL A 184 13.99 21.26 -2.74
CA VAL A 184 12.64 20.71 -2.93
C VAL A 184 11.66 21.45 -2.04
N ASP A 185 10.72 22.18 -2.65
CA ASP A 185 9.61 22.79 -1.92
C ASP A 185 8.54 21.73 -1.63
N GLY A 186 8.51 21.24 -0.39
CA GLY A 186 7.61 20.16 -0.01
C GLY A 186 7.85 19.61 1.39
N LYS A 187 7.26 18.47 1.65
CA LYS A 187 7.32 17.77 2.94
C LYS A 187 7.85 16.35 2.79
N SER A 188 8.61 15.91 3.78
CA SER A 188 9.04 14.51 3.81
C SER A 188 7.87 13.58 4.18
N LEU A 189 7.91 12.33 3.72
CA LEU A 189 6.88 11.34 4.06
C LEU A 189 6.81 11.02 5.56
N LYS A 190 7.82 11.42 6.35
CA LYS A 190 7.79 11.32 7.81
C LYS A 190 6.61 12.08 8.42
N GLU A 191 6.10 13.10 7.76
CA GLU A 191 4.98 13.91 8.23
C GLU A 191 3.62 13.25 7.97
N TYR A 192 3.57 12.25 7.07
CA TYR A 192 2.33 11.58 6.63
C TYR A 192 2.10 10.18 7.22
N GLY A 193 3.00 9.68 8.04
CA GLY A 193 2.93 8.30 8.56
C GLY A 193 2.16 8.14 9.87
N LYS A 194 1.37 9.13 10.35
CA LYS A 194 0.78 9.07 11.70
C LYS A 194 -0.66 9.59 11.75
N GLY A 195 -1.57 8.76 12.25
CA GLY A 195 -2.90 9.16 12.68
C GLY A 195 -3.74 9.86 11.59
N LYS A 196 -4.13 11.12 11.83
CA LYS A 196 -5.00 11.91 10.93
C LYS A 196 -4.30 12.43 9.66
N THR A 197 -2.98 12.25 9.55
CA THR A 197 -2.17 12.73 8.42
C THR A 197 -1.84 11.64 7.40
N LEU A 198 -2.52 10.49 7.47
CA LEU A 198 -2.32 9.44 6.47
C LEU A 198 -2.72 9.94 5.08
N LEU A 199 -1.86 9.64 4.11
CA LEU A 199 -2.15 9.89 2.71
C LEU A 199 -3.30 9.00 2.23
N PRO A 200 -4.10 9.47 1.26
CA PRO A 200 -4.99 8.61 0.50
C PRO A 200 -4.23 7.42 -0.08
N VAL A 201 -4.90 6.26 -0.19
CA VAL A 201 -4.25 5.02 -0.64
C VAL A 201 -3.66 5.16 -2.04
N GLY A 202 -4.43 5.76 -2.96
CA GLY A 202 -3.97 6.02 -4.33
C GLY A 202 -2.74 6.91 -4.38
N GLU A 203 -2.66 7.93 -3.52
CA GLU A 203 -1.50 8.81 -3.43
C GLU A 203 -0.27 8.09 -2.85
N ALA A 204 -0.45 7.28 -1.80
CA ALA A 204 0.62 6.44 -1.27
C ALA A 204 1.18 5.48 -2.34
N LEU A 205 0.30 4.82 -3.10
CA LEU A 205 0.70 3.92 -4.19
C LEU A 205 1.40 4.67 -5.34
N ARG A 206 0.95 5.88 -5.67
CA ARG A 206 1.58 6.74 -6.69
C ARG A 206 3.01 7.11 -6.30
N ILE A 207 3.21 7.53 -5.06
CA ILE A 207 4.53 7.89 -4.53
C ILE A 207 5.46 6.68 -4.57
N ILE A 208 5.01 5.52 -4.11
CA ILE A 208 5.81 4.30 -4.11
C ILE A 208 6.14 3.82 -5.53
N SER A 209 5.21 3.96 -6.48
CA SER A 209 5.47 3.65 -7.89
C SER A 209 6.57 4.54 -8.48
N ALA A 210 6.52 5.85 -8.21
CA ALA A 210 7.57 6.78 -8.62
C ALA A 210 8.94 6.45 -7.99
N CYS A 211 8.95 6.05 -6.70
CA CYS A 211 10.18 5.57 -6.05
C CYS A 211 10.70 4.28 -6.67
N CYS A 212 9.83 3.34 -7.07
CA CYS A 212 10.23 2.12 -7.77
C CYS A 212 10.93 2.43 -9.11
N GLU A 213 10.43 3.40 -9.87
CA GLU A 213 11.03 3.83 -11.14
C GLU A 213 12.40 4.48 -10.92
N ALA A 214 12.50 5.36 -9.92
CA ALA A 214 13.76 6.01 -9.54
C ALA A 214 14.82 4.98 -9.10
N LEU A 215 14.43 4.01 -8.28
CA LEU A 215 15.32 2.93 -7.84
C LEU A 215 15.72 2.01 -9.00
N ASP A 216 14.79 1.67 -9.91
CA ASP A 216 15.10 0.87 -11.09
C ASP A 216 16.15 1.56 -11.98
N TYR A 217 16.03 2.89 -12.12
CA TYR A 217 17.01 3.70 -12.84
C TYR A 217 18.38 3.69 -12.14
N SER A 218 18.45 3.97 -10.83
CA SER A 218 19.72 4.01 -10.10
C SER A 218 20.42 2.64 -10.04
N HIS A 219 19.65 1.55 -9.88
CA HIS A 219 20.18 0.20 -9.87
C HIS A 219 20.78 -0.21 -11.21
N LYS A 220 20.24 0.25 -12.34
CA LYS A 220 20.83 0.07 -13.67
C LYS A 220 22.15 0.80 -13.84
N GLN A 221 22.36 1.88 -13.09
CA GLN A 221 23.65 2.60 -13.01
C GLN A 221 24.61 1.97 -11.98
N GLY A 222 24.24 0.84 -11.37
CA GLY A 222 25.03 0.18 -10.34
C GLY A 222 24.97 0.84 -8.96
N ILE A 223 24.02 1.75 -8.73
CA ILE A 223 23.94 2.54 -7.50
C ILE A 223 22.74 2.07 -6.67
N LEU A 224 23.01 1.57 -5.46
CA LEU A 224 21.99 1.24 -4.46
C LEU A 224 21.74 2.43 -3.53
N HIS A 225 20.51 2.60 -3.09
CA HIS A 225 20.16 3.70 -2.17
C HIS A 225 20.56 3.42 -0.72
N ARG A 226 20.35 2.21 -0.22
CA ARG A 226 20.77 1.68 1.11
C ARG A 226 20.10 2.33 2.34
N ASP A 227 19.46 3.50 2.22
CA ASP A 227 18.82 4.22 3.34
C ASP A 227 17.41 4.72 2.96
N ILE A 228 16.58 3.85 2.37
CA ILE A 228 15.18 4.16 2.08
C ILE A 228 14.37 4.22 3.37
N LYS A 229 13.83 5.41 3.65
CA LYS A 229 12.97 5.70 4.80
C LYS A 229 12.07 6.91 4.50
N PRO A 230 10.97 7.13 5.25
CA PRO A 230 10.07 8.27 5.01
C PRO A 230 10.76 9.63 5.02
N ALA A 231 11.83 9.80 5.80
CA ALA A 231 12.57 11.05 5.87
C ALA A 231 13.34 11.38 4.57
N ASN A 232 13.69 10.35 3.77
CA ASN A 232 14.46 10.49 2.53
C ASN A 232 13.57 10.46 1.27
N ILE A 233 12.25 10.57 1.44
CA ILE A 233 11.29 10.69 0.34
C ILE A 233 10.50 11.97 0.56
N MET A 234 10.58 12.91 -0.38
CA MET A 234 9.83 14.17 -0.34
C MET A 234 8.68 14.15 -1.33
N LEU A 235 7.57 14.72 -0.90
CA LEU A 235 6.42 15.08 -1.73
C LEU A 235 6.40 16.60 -1.85
N SER A 236 6.67 17.09 -3.06
CA SER A 236 6.66 18.52 -3.36
C SER A 236 5.24 19.08 -3.39
N SER A 237 5.13 20.42 -3.27
CA SER A 237 3.86 21.16 -3.33
C SER A 237 3.13 20.98 -4.68
N ASP A 238 3.86 20.74 -5.77
CA ASP A 238 3.33 20.41 -7.11
C ASP A 238 2.93 18.94 -7.27
N GLY A 239 3.08 18.10 -6.22
CA GLY A 239 2.79 16.68 -6.24
C GLY A 239 3.93 15.80 -6.79
N SER A 240 5.08 16.36 -7.16
CA SER A 240 6.25 15.57 -7.58
C SER A 240 6.89 14.84 -6.39
N VAL A 241 7.51 13.70 -6.67
CA VAL A 241 8.18 12.86 -5.67
C VAL A 241 9.67 12.92 -5.89
N LYS A 242 10.45 13.14 -4.84
CA LYS A 242 11.90 13.17 -4.89
C LYS A 242 12.52 12.24 -3.85
N LEU A 243 13.38 11.31 -4.29
CA LEU A 243 14.27 10.54 -3.44
C LEU A 243 15.52 11.36 -3.11
N LEU A 244 15.86 11.42 -1.84
CA LEU A 244 17.02 12.12 -1.29
C LEU A 244 18.10 11.15 -0.83
N ASP A 245 19.33 11.62 -0.68
CA ASP A 245 20.41 10.96 0.06
C ASP A 245 20.76 9.53 -0.42
N PHE A 246 21.02 9.36 -1.72
CA PHE A 246 21.56 8.10 -2.26
C PHE A 246 22.93 7.79 -1.65
N GLY A 247 23.00 6.69 -0.90
CA GLY A 247 24.25 6.04 -0.45
C GLY A 247 25.29 6.86 0.31
N ILE A 248 25.12 8.19 0.40
CA ILE A 248 26.12 9.16 0.84
C ILE A 248 26.47 9.03 2.35
N ALA A 249 25.68 8.30 3.10
CA ALA A 249 25.77 8.30 4.57
C ALA A 249 26.32 6.99 5.17
N VAL A 250 26.53 5.96 4.40
CA VAL A 250 26.91 4.65 4.93
C VAL A 250 28.29 4.28 4.38
N GLY A 251 29.32 4.81 4.99
CA GLY A 251 30.63 4.17 5.00
C GLY A 251 30.51 2.82 5.69
N LEU A 252 29.83 1.86 5.04
CA LEU A 252 29.98 0.46 5.38
C LEU A 252 31.42 0.10 5.04
N SER A 253 32.19 -0.34 6.05
CA SER A 253 33.49 -0.96 5.84
C SER A 253 33.39 -1.91 4.64
N GLU A 254 34.42 -1.94 3.79
CA GLU A 254 34.58 -2.98 2.78
C GLU A 254 34.28 -4.33 3.42
N GLY A 255 33.13 -4.94 3.04
CA GLY A 255 32.62 -6.16 3.68
C GLY A 255 31.20 -6.08 4.22
N GLY A 256 30.52 -4.91 4.18
CA GLY A 256 29.07 -4.80 4.44
C GLY A 256 28.57 -5.10 5.88
N ALA A 257 29.45 -5.36 6.83
CA ALA A 257 29.06 -5.70 8.18
C ALA A 257 28.90 -4.45 9.07
N LEU A 258 27.72 -4.29 9.69
CA LEU A 258 27.57 -3.40 10.84
C LEU A 258 28.52 -3.87 11.93
N LYS A 259 29.52 -3.05 12.31
CA LYS A 259 30.38 -3.38 13.46
C LYS A 259 29.50 -3.55 14.70
N LYS A 260 29.79 -4.61 15.47
CA LYS A 260 29.00 -5.02 16.67
C LYS A 260 28.98 -3.99 17.80
N GLU A 261 29.81 -2.94 17.74
CA GLU A 261 29.97 -1.95 18.80
C GLU A 261 30.08 -0.55 18.20
N GLY A 262 28.96 0.19 18.23
CA GLY A 262 28.89 1.60 17.84
C GLY A 262 27.43 2.09 17.85
N PRO A 263 27.16 3.40 17.98
CA PRO A 263 25.80 3.92 17.89
C PRO A 263 25.25 3.60 16.49
N THR A 264 24.13 2.90 16.46
CA THR A 264 23.44 2.49 15.22
C THR A 264 23.08 3.74 14.42
N LEU A 265 23.79 3.97 13.32
CA LEU A 265 23.53 5.09 12.42
C LEU A 265 22.19 4.84 11.71
N GLY A 266 21.22 5.76 11.89
CA GLY A 266 19.93 5.71 11.22
C GLY A 266 18.79 5.10 12.05
N THR A 267 17.59 5.18 11.51
CA THR A 267 16.38 4.57 12.10
C THR A 267 16.27 3.13 11.64
N PRO A 268 16.58 2.13 12.48
CA PRO A 268 16.74 0.73 12.05
C PRO A 268 15.44 0.05 11.59
N ASN A 269 14.30 0.74 11.73
CA ASN A 269 12.97 0.22 11.45
C ASN A 269 12.73 -0.14 9.97
N TYR A 270 13.52 0.45 9.05
CA TYR A 270 13.39 0.25 7.60
C TYR A 270 14.51 -0.61 7.01
N MET A 271 15.47 -1.02 7.83
CA MET A 271 16.58 -1.87 7.37
C MET A 271 16.08 -3.23 6.90
N SER A 272 16.66 -3.71 5.80
CA SER A 272 16.42 -5.07 5.32
C SER A 272 17.15 -6.12 6.19
N PRO A 273 16.69 -7.38 6.21
CA PRO A 273 17.35 -8.46 6.97
C PRO A 273 18.83 -8.61 6.63
N GLU A 274 19.20 -8.52 5.35
CA GLU A 274 20.58 -8.61 4.89
C GLU A 274 21.45 -7.44 5.35
N GLN A 275 20.89 -6.21 5.43
CA GLN A 275 21.60 -5.07 6.03
C GLN A 275 21.94 -5.30 7.50
N ILE A 276 20.96 -5.80 8.28
CA ILE A 276 21.15 -6.12 9.70
C ILE A 276 22.19 -7.23 9.90
N LEU A 277 22.20 -8.22 8.99
CA LEU A 277 23.13 -9.36 9.04
C LEU A 277 24.49 -9.06 8.44
N GLY A 278 24.72 -7.85 7.90
CA GLY A 278 25.98 -7.49 7.24
C GLY A 278 26.28 -8.35 6.02
N ARG A 279 25.24 -8.75 5.27
CA ARG A 279 25.39 -9.52 4.03
C ARG A 279 25.48 -8.59 2.83
N GLU A 280 25.83 -9.14 1.67
CA GLU A 280 25.82 -8.42 0.41
C GLU A 280 24.46 -7.76 0.16
N LEU A 281 24.48 -6.47 -0.20
CA LEU A 281 23.29 -5.68 -0.50
C LEU A 281 22.99 -5.75 -1.99
N LEU A 282 21.73 -5.91 -2.31
CA LEU A 282 21.22 -6.02 -3.67
C LEU A 282 20.09 -4.99 -3.88
N ALA A 283 19.67 -4.79 -5.12
CA ALA A 283 18.49 -3.98 -5.46
C ALA A 283 17.26 -4.35 -4.61
N GLN A 284 17.11 -5.63 -4.29
CA GLN A 284 16.03 -6.16 -3.46
C GLN A 284 16.06 -5.66 -2.01
N SER A 285 17.20 -5.18 -1.53
CA SER A 285 17.32 -4.56 -0.20
C SER A 285 16.56 -3.24 -0.13
N ASP A 286 16.70 -2.41 -1.17
CA ASP A 286 15.97 -1.14 -1.28
C ASP A 286 14.47 -1.38 -1.45
N PHE A 287 14.04 -2.41 -2.19
CA PHE A 287 12.61 -2.75 -2.34
C PHE A 287 11.98 -3.24 -1.04
N TYR A 288 12.74 -3.94 -0.18
CA TYR A 288 12.27 -4.28 1.17
C TYR A 288 12.03 -3.03 2.01
N SER A 289 12.99 -2.12 2.02
CA SER A 289 12.88 -0.85 2.75
C SER A 289 11.73 0.00 2.22
N LEU A 290 11.55 0.06 0.89
CA LEU A 290 10.44 0.77 0.26
C LEU A 290 9.07 0.13 0.60
N ALA A 291 8.99 -1.19 0.65
CA ALA A 291 7.79 -1.90 1.09
C ALA A 291 7.46 -1.65 2.56
N THR A 292 8.49 -1.51 3.40
CA THR A 292 8.32 -1.12 4.82
C THR A 292 7.74 0.29 4.94
N VAL A 293 8.18 1.23 4.09
CA VAL A 293 7.59 2.57 3.98
C VAL A 293 6.13 2.50 3.52
N LEU A 294 5.84 1.72 2.47
CA LEU A 294 4.46 1.54 1.98
C LEU A 294 3.54 0.99 3.07
N PHE A 295 3.99 -0.02 3.82
CA PHE A 295 3.23 -0.57 4.93
C PHE A 295 2.86 0.53 5.95
N GLU A 296 3.82 1.37 6.33
CA GLU A 296 3.59 2.47 7.27
C GLU A 296 2.62 3.51 6.72
N LEU A 297 2.76 3.92 5.46
CA LEU A 297 1.85 4.87 4.81
C LEU A 297 0.41 4.35 4.72
N LEU A 298 0.22 3.04 4.50
CA LEU A 298 -1.11 2.45 4.39
C LEU A 298 -1.76 2.17 5.75
N THR A 299 -0.97 1.90 6.80
CA THR A 299 -1.49 1.45 8.10
C THR A 299 -1.35 2.50 9.21
N GLY A 300 -0.49 3.50 9.03
CA GLY A 300 -0.11 4.44 10.10
C GLY A 300 0.73 3.79 11.21
N ARG A 301 1.26 2.59 10.98
CA ARG A 301 2.01 1.81 11.96
C ARG A 301 3.33 1.33 11.36
N GLN A 302 4.39 1.38 12.17
CA GLN A 302 5.65 0.76 11.79
C GLN A 302 5.47 -0.75 11.62
N LEU A 303 6.13 -1.32 10.61
CA LEU A 303 6.05 -2.75 10.29
C LEU A 303 6.44 -3.62 11.49
N PHE A 304 7.55 -3.27 12.14
CA PHE A 304 8.03 -3.89 13.37
C PHE A 304 8.35 -2.82 14.41
N LYS A 305 8.05 -3.11 15.67
CA LYS A 305 8.31 -2.22 16.80
C LYS A 305 8.85 -3.02 17.96
N ALA A 306 9.94 -2.56 18.56
CA ALA A 306 10.50 -3.15 19.78
C ALA A 306 11.06 -2.05 20.68
N LYS A 307 11.17 -2.33 21.99
CA LYS A 307 11.75 -1.39 22.97
C LYS A 307 13.27 -1.29 22.83
N LYS A 308 13.95 -2.39 22.49
CA LYS A 308 15.41 -2.45 22.32
C LYS A 308 15.77 -2.70 20.86
N VAL A 309 16.84 -2.08 20.39
CA VAL A 309 17.34 -2.23 19.01
C VAL A 309 17.68 -3.68 18.68
N LYS A 310 18.27 -4.42 19.61
CA LYS A 310 18.57 -5.86 19.44
C LYS A 310 17.32 -6.70 19.17
N ASP A 311 16.22 -6.42 19.88
CA ASP A 311 14.96 -7.12 19.70
C ASP A 311 14.32 -6.75 18.36
N LEU A 312 14.42 -5.47 17.94
CA LEU A 312 13.97 -5.03 16.62
C LEU A 312 14.72 -5.77 15.51
N PHE A 313 16.05 -5.85 15.60
CA PHE A 313 16.87 -6.58 14.63
C PHE A 313 16.48 -8.05 14.54
N ARG A 314 16.28 -8.72 15.69
CA ARG A 314 15.81 -10.11 15.73
C ARG A 314 14.45 -10.25 15.04
N THR A 315 13.53 -9.32 15.30
CA THR A 315 12.21 -9.29 14.71
C THR A 315 12.27 -9.11 13.18
N VAL A 316 13.03 -8.12 12.70
CA VAL A 316 13.20 -7.88 11.26
C VAL A 316 13.77 -9.09 10.53
N VAL A 317 14.75 -9.77 11.15
CA VAL A 317 15.42 -10.93 10.51
C VAL A 317 14.53 -12.16 10.50
N HIS A 318 13.80 -12.44 11.59
CA HIS A 318 13.15 -13.74 11.78
C HIS A 318 11.61 -13.71 11.70
N GLN A 319 10.97 -12.61 12.12
CA GLN A 319 9.52 -12.57 12.17
C GLN A 319 8.93 -12.24 10.80
N LYS A 320 7.95 -13.05 10.36
CA LYS A 320 7.17 -12.78 9.15
C LYS A 320 6.40 -11.46 9.29
N ALA A 321 6.36 -10.67 8.22
CA ALA A 321 5.56 -9.44 8.19
C ALA A 321 4.07 -9.76 8.40
N PRO A 322 3.35 -8.95 9.18
CA PRO A 322 1.90 -9.12 9.32
C PRO A 322 1.22 -8.86 7.96
N ARG A 323 0.16 -9.61 7.69
CA ARG A 323 -0.59 -9.42 6.47
C ARG A 323 -1.30 -8.06 6.49
N LEU A 324 -1.24 -7.32 5.39
CA LEU A 324 -1.83 -5.99 5.29
C LEU A 324 -3.33 -6.02 5.62
N THR A 325 -4.07 -7.00 5.08
CA THR A 325 -5.52 -7.15 5.26
C THR A 325 -5.93 -7.56 6.68
N ALA A 326 -5.02 -8.05 7.50
CA ALA A 326 -5.28 -8.24 8.93
C ALA A 326 -5.39 -6.91 9.70
N ILE A 327 -4.80 -5.83 9.17
CA ILE A 327 -4.81 -4.49 9.79
C ILE A 327 -5.77 -3.55 9.04
N ARG A 328 -5.83 -3.67 7.71
CA ARG A 328 -6.65 -2.91 6.78
C ARG A 328 -7.49 -3.87 5.94
N PRO A 329 -8.56 -4.45 6.50
CA PRO A 329 -9.44 -5.40 5.79
C PRO A 329 -10.18 -4.76 4.60
N ASP A 330 -10.24 -3.43 4.57
CA ASP A 330 -10.78 -2.62 3.48
C ASP A 330 -9.89 -2.60 2.22
N LEU A 331 -8.63 -3.05 2.32
CA LEU A 331 -7.71 -3.07 1.18
C LEU A 331 -7.74 -4.43 0.45
N PRO A 332 -7.48 -4.44 -0.89
CA PRO A 332 -7.51 -5.66 -1.68
C PRO A 332 -6.45 -6.69 -1.24
N GLU A 333 -6.84 -7.97 -1.22
CA GLU A 333 -5.90 -9.08 -0.94
C GLU A 333 -4.71 -9.09 -1.91
N GLY A 334 -4.93 -8.79 -3.19
CA GLY A 334 -3.84 -8.69 -4.16
C GLY A 334 -2.80 -7.63 -3.81
N LEU A 335 -3.20 -6.50 -3.18
CA LEU A 335 -2.25 -5.50 -2.69
C LEU A 335 -1.47 -6.04 -1.48
N ALA A 336 -2.14 -6.83 -0.61
CA ALA A 336 -1.47 -7.52 0.48
C ALA A 336 -0.45 -8.55 -0.02
N ASP A 337 -0.72 -9.24 -1.14
CA ASP A 337 0.21 -10.19 -1.77
C ASP A 337 1.45 -9.47 -2.33
N VAL A 338 1.26 -8.32 -2.99
CA VAL A 338 2.38 -7.48 -3.48
C VAL A 338 3.29 -7.08 -2.33
N LEU A 339 2.70 -6.60 -1.23
CA LEU A 339 3.45 -6.16 -0.06
C LEU A 339 4.14 -7.34 0.64
N ALA A 340 3.46 -8.48 0.80
CA ALA A 340 4.04 -9.70 1.38
C ALA A 340 5.25 -10.19 0.58
N LYS A 341 5.16 -10.19 -0.77
CA LYS A 341 6.28 -10.56 -1.64
C LYS A 341 7.46 -9.60 -1.49
N ALA A 342 7.23 -8.29 -1.44
CA ALA A 342 8.31 -7.31 -1.27
C ALA A 342 9.00 -7.42 0.11
N LEU A 343 8.26 -7.86 1.15
CA LEU A 343 8.72 -8.05 2.52
C LEU A 343 9.25 -9.46 2.83
N GLU A 344 9.44 -10.31 1.81
CA GLU A 344 10.05 -11.62 1.98
C GLU A 344 11.46 -11.50 2.59
N LYS A 345 11.82 -12.46 3.47
CA LYS A 345 13.11 -12.41 4.19
C LYS A 345 14.29 -12.71 3.26
N LYS A 346 14.11 -13.63 2.30
CA LYS A 346 15.13 -13.98 1.32
C LYS A 346 15.07 -12.99 0.14
N PRO A 347 16.14 -12.26 -0.22
CA PRO A 347 16.12 -11.30 -1.33
C PRO A 347 15.66 -11.91 -2.65
N LYS A 348 16.06 -13.15 -2.96
CA LYS A 348 15.69 -13.86 -4.20
C LYS A 348 14.17 -14.10 -4.35
N ALA A 349 13.40 -14.09 -3.26
CA ALA A 349 11.94 -14.26 -3.27
C ALA A 349 11.19 -12.93 -3.55
N ARG A 350 11.87 -11.78 -3.46
CA ARG A 350 11.31 -10.45 -3.70
C ARG A 350 11.22 -10.11 -5.19
N PHE A 351 10.78 -8.89 -5.50
CA PHE A 351 10.84 -8.35 -6.86
C PHE A 351 12.30 -8.15 -7.29
N LYS A 352 12.63 -8.54 -8.51
CA LYS A 352 14.00 -8.42 -9.05
C LYS A 352 14.35 -6.99 -9.46
N THR A 353 13.35 -6.21 -9.92
CA THR A 353 13.53 -4.85 -10.42
C THR A 353 12.41 -3.93 -9.91
N GLY A 354 12.68 -2.62 -9.84
CA GLY A 354 11.70 -1.61 -9.48
C GLY A 354 10.52 -1.60 -10.46
N LYS A 355 10.80 -1.77 -11.75
CA LYS A 355 9.76 -1.89 -12.79
C LYS A 355 8.80 -3.06 -12.53
N GLN A 356 9.28 -4.21 -12.04
CA GLN A 356 8.40 -5.33 -11.67
C GLN A 356 7.50 -4.98 -10.48
N MET A 357 8.03 -4.31 -9.46
CA MET A 357 7.26 -3.89 -8.29
C MET A 357 6.22 -2.81 -8.68
N ALA A 358 6.60 -1.81 -9.47
CA ALA A 358 5.69 -0.79 -9.98
C ALA A 358 4.54 -1.41 -10.80
N LYS A 359 4.85 -2.35 -11.71
CA LYS A 359 3.84 -3.08 -12.50
C LYS A 359 2.87 -3.87 -11.62
N ALA A 360 3.34 -4.46 -10.53
CA ALA A 360 2.48 -5.18 -9.59
C ALA A 360 1.55 -4.24 -8.79
N ILE A 361 1.96 -2.99 -8.56
CA ILE A 361 1.16 -1.94 -7.89
C ILE A 361 0.15 -1.29 -8.86
N GLU A 362 0.46 -1.21 -10.14
CA GLU A 362 -0.29 -0.45 -11.15
C GLU A 362 -1.81 -0.74 -11.19
N PRO A 363 -2.30 -1.99 -11.12
CA PRO A 363 -3.74 -2.27 -11.11
C PRO A 363 -4.47 -1.59 -9.95
N PHE A 364 -3.84 -1.57 -8.77
CA PHE A 364 -4.40 -0.92 -7.57
C PHE A 364 -4.31 0.60 -7.69
N LEU A 365 -3.22 1.12 -8.22
CA LEU A 365 -3.06 2.55 -8.46
C LEU A 365 -4.18 3.08 -9.38
N LYS A 366 -4.48 2.40 -10.48
CA LYS A 366 -5.59 2.74 -11.38
C LYS A 366 -6.91 2.76 -10.63
N THR A 367 -7.19 1.70 -9.86
CA THR A 367 -8.44 1.56 -9.11
C THR A 367 -8.62 2.69 -8.08
N PHE A 368 -7.61 2.96 -7.27
CA PHE A 368 -7.70 3.99 -6.23
C PHE A 368 -7.68 5.41 -6.82
N ARG A 369 -6.95 5.68 -7.90
CA ARG A 369 -7.02 6.97 -8.61
C ARG A 369 -8.43 7.25 -9.11
N THR A 370 -9.10 6.26 -9.68
CA THR A 370 -10.47 6.42 -10.18
C THR A 370 -11.43 6.83 -9.05
N VAL A 371 -11.24 6.32 -7.84
CA VAL A 371 -12.06 6.68 -6.68
C VAL A 371 -11.74 8.08 -6.15
N GLU A 372 -10.45 8.43 -6.03
CA GLU A 372 -9.99 9.70 -5.44
C GLU A 372 -10.16 10.90 -6.37
N GLN A 373 -10.11 10.69 -7.69
CA GLN A 373 -10.35 11.73 -8.70
C GLN A 373 -11.83 11.96 -9.00
N ARG A 374 -12.75 11.22 -8.36
CA ARG A 374 -14.17 11.47 -8.52
C ARG A 374 -14.54 12.86 -7.98
N PRO A 375 -15.50 13.56 -8.64
CA PRO A 375 -16.01 14.81 -8.13
C PRO A 375 -16.45 14.69 -6.66
N LEU A 376 -16.23 15.74 -5.86
CA LEU A 376 -16.61 15.77 -4.44
C LEU A 376 -18.04 15.27 -4.15
N PRO A 377 -19.07 15.56 -4.98
CA PRO A 377 -20.40 15.00 -4.79
C PRO A 377 -20.43 13.47 -4.79
N GLN A 378 -19.65 12.81 -5.68
CA GLN A 378 -19.60 11.35 -5.74
C GLN A 378 -18.86 10.73 -4.54
N GLN A 379 -17.80 11.36 -4.04
CA GLN A 379 -17.13 10.92 -2.82
C GLN A 379 -18.05 11.03 -1.60
N ARG A 380 -18.85 12.10 -1.52
CA ARG A 380 -19.88 12.27 -0.47
C ARG A 380 -20.95 11.19 -0.59
N LEU A 381 -21.41 10.88 -1.79
CA LEU A 381 -22.40 9.83 -2.03
C LEU A 381 -21.89 8.45 -1.56
N ILE A 382 -20.65 8.08 -1.89
CA ILE A 382 -20.03 6.83 -1.41
C ILE A 382 -20.05 6.76 0.12
N LYS A 383 -19.66 7.84 0.81
CA LYS A 383 -19.67 7.91 2.27
C LYS A 383 -21.07 7.82 2.86
N GLN A 384 -22.05 8.45 2.24
CA GLN A 384 -23.48 8.37 2.65
C GLN A 384 -24.04 6.95 2.47
N LEU A 385 -23.77 6.32 1.31
CA LEU A 385 -24.23 4.95 1.05
C LEU A 385 -23.63 3.96 2.04
N ARG A 386 -22.35 4.10 2.42
CA ARG A 386 -21.71 3.23 3.41
C ARG A 386 -22.32 3.33 4.82
N GLN A 387 -23.08 4.37 5.13
CA GLN A 387 -23.82 4.46 6.38
C GLN A 387 -25.14 3.66 6.34
N GLN A 388 -25.63 3.34 5.14
CA GLN A 388 -26.85 2.56 4.98
C GLN A 388 -26.58 1.06 5.17
N ALA A 389 -27.58 0.34 5.69
CA ALA A 389 -27.47 -1.07 6.07
C ALA A 389 -26.92 -1.96 4.94
N PHE A 390 -27.40 -1.75 3.70
CA PHE A 390 -26.97 -2.52 2.54
C PHE A 390 -25.47 -2.38 2.23
N PHE A 391 -24.89 -1.20 2.41
CA PHE A 391 -23.50 -0.94 2.02
C PHE A 391 -22.50 -0.99 3.18
N LYS A 392 -22.95 -1.27 4.39
CA LYS A 392 -22.13 -1.20 5.61
C LYS A 392 -20.91 -2.13 5.58
N THR A 393 -21.01 -3.29 4.94
CA THR A 393 -19.92 -4.27 4.85
C THR A 393 -18.96 -4.01 3.67
N PHE A 394 -19.35 -3.17 2.70
CA PHE A 394 -18.54 -2.87 1.53
C PHE A 394 -17.49 -1.80 1.84
N SER A 395 -16.31 -1.90 1.25
CA SER A 395 -15.31 -0.83 1.25
C SER A 395 -15.74 0.32 0.33
N ASP A 396 -15.14 1.51 0.49
CA ASP A 396 -15.39 2.67 -0.40
C ASP A 396 -15.11 2.33 -1.87
N MET A 397 -14.09 1.49 -2.11
CA MET A 397 -13.74 1.01 -3.45
C MET A 397 -14.82 0.09 -4.03
N GLU A 398 -15.33 -0.85 -3.25
CA GLU A 398 -16.39 -1.76 -3.72
C GLU A 398 -17.68 -1.01 -4.01
N VAL A 399 -18.07 -0.05 -3.15
CA VAL A 399 -19.22 0.84 -3.41
C VAL A 399 -18.99 1.65 -4.68
N ALA A 400 -17.77 2.17 -4.89
CA ALA A 400 -17.43 2.90 -6.10
C ALA A 400 -17.57 2.04 -7.37
N LEU A 401 -17.07 0.80 -7.34
CA LEU A 401 -17.20 -0.16 -8.46
C LEU A 401 -18.66 -0.55 -8.71
N LEU A 402 -19.46 -0.72 -7.66
CA LEU A 402 -20.89 -0.95 -7.76
C LEU A 402 -21.59 0.23 -8.44
N LEU A 403 -21.29 1.46 -8.02
CA LEU A 403 -21.89 2.68 -8.59
C LEU A 403 -21.57 2.89 -10.08
N GLU A 404 -20.48 2.35 -10.59
CA GLU A 404 -20.16 2.38 -12.03
C GLU A 404 -21.09 1.50 -12.87
N ARG A 405 -21.75 0.54 -12.25
CA ARG A 405 -22.54 -0.50 -12.93
C ARG A 405 -24.03 -0.41 -12.65
N VAL A 406 -24.47 0.54 -11.82
CA VAL A 406 -25.88 0.71 -11.45
C VAL A 406 -26.54 1.82 -12.25
N LYS A 407 -27.85 1.71 -12.38
CA LYS A 407 -28.71 2.79 -12.84
C LYS A 407 -29.41 3.42 -11.63
N VAL A 408 -29.40 4.74 -11.56
CA VAL A 408 -30.20 5.48 -10.58
C VAL A 408 -31.58 5.68 -11.16
N ARG A 409 -32.63 5.33 -10.41
CA ARG A 409 -34.02 5.61 -10.77
C ARG A 409 -34.70 6.37 -9.63
N THR A 410 -35.60 7.26 -10.02
CA THR A 410 -36.47 8.03 -9.11
C THR A 410 -37.92 7.70 -9.43
N TYR A 411 -38.73 7.58 -8.40
CA TYR A 411 -40.16 7.34 -8.48
C TYR A 411 -40.89 8.44 -7.74
N SER A 412 -42.01 8.91 -8.34
CA SER A 412 -42.90 9.89 -7.71
C SER A 412 -43.81 9.21 -6.68
N PRO A 413 -44.37 9.96 -5.72
CA PRO A 413 -45.35 9.40 -4.78
C PRO A 413 -46.51 8.70 -5.50
N ASN A 414 -46.86 7.50 -5.03
CA ASN A 414 -47.86 6.58 -5.58
C ASN A 414 -47.49 5.90 -6.91
N GLU A 415 -46.29 6.11 -7.42
CA GLU A 415 -45.80 5.39 -8.60
C GLU A 415 -45.47 3.93 -8.25
N ASP A 416 -45.84 3.00 -9.14
CA ASP A 416 -45.49 1.58 -9.02
C ASP A 416 -44.02 1.34 -9.33
N ILE A 417 -43.33 0.69 -8.39
CA ILE A 417 -41.91 0.32 -8.52
C ILE A 417 -41.79 -1.08 -9.10
N LEU A 418 -42.53 -2.04 -8.55
CA LEU A 418 -42.65 -3.42 -9.04
C LEU A 418 -44.09 -3.91 -8.82
N ARG A 419 -44.61 -4.67 -9.78
CA ARG A 419 -45.96 -5.28 -9.67
C ARG A 419 -45.87 -6.79 -9.48
N LYS A 420 -46.85 -7.34 -8.83
CA LYS A 420 -47.05 -8.79 -8.73
C LYS A 420 -47.12 -9.38 -10.14
N GLY A 421 -46.29 -10.40 -10.40
CA GLY A 421 -46.20 -11.06 -11.71
C GLY A 421 -45.07 -10.56 -12.57
N ASP A 422 -44.43 -9.45 -12.23
CA ASP A 422 -43.27 -8.94 -12.97
C ASP A 422 -42.13 -9.94 -12.96
N GLN A 423 -41.59 -10.30 -14.10
CA GLN A 423 -40.37 -11.09 -14.22
C GLN A 423 -39.16 -10.15 -14.30
N VAL A 424 -38.66 -9.77 -13.15
CA VAL A 424 -37.64 -8.75 -13.05
C VAL A 424 -36.32 -9.34 -12.52
N ARG A 425 -35.29 -9.45 -13.40
CA ARG A 425 -33.94 -9.89 -13.01
C ARG A 425 -33.06 -8.71 -12.54
N ARG A 426 -33.60 -7.92 -11.63
CA ARG A 426 -32.90 -6.76 -11.05
C ARG A 426 -33.22 -6.60 -9.58
N LEU A 427 -32.22 -6.20 -8.82
CA LEU A 427 -32.35 -5.82 -7.42
C LEU A 427 -32.40 -4.30 -7.33
N LEU A 428 -33.34 -3.77 -6.60
CA LEU A 428 -33.46 -2.33 -6.33
C LEU A 428 -33.10 -2.07 -4.87
N VAL A 429 -32.09 -1.24 -4.62
CA VAL A 429 -31.70 -0.82 -3.26
C VAL A 429 -32.22 0.60 -3.07
N VAL A 430 -33.08 0.80 -2.07
CA VAL A 430 -33.63 2.12 -1.73
C VAL A 430 -32.53 2.96 -1.11
N THR A 431 -32.26 4.14 -1.66
CA THR A 431 -31.26 5.09 -1.14
C THR A 431 -31.89 6.28 -0.45
N ASP A 432 -33.11 6.63 -0.86
CA ASP A 432 -33.89 7.71 -0.27
C ASP A 432 -35.38 7.47 -0.47
N GLY A 433 -36.20 8.01 0.44
CA GLY A 433 -37.65 7.86 0.41
C GLY A 433 -38.14 6.55 1.04
N VAL A 434 -39.45 6.26 0.88
CA VAL A 434 -40.14 5.15 1.52
C VAL A 434 -41.00 4.40 0.52
N VAL A 435 -40.91 3.06 0.53
CA VAL A 435 -41.64 2.15 -0.37
C VAL A 435 -42.66 1.34 0.42
N LYS A 436 -43.87 1.30 -0.08
CA LYS A 436 -44.96 0.47 0.43
C LYS A 436 -44.96 -0.89 -0.27
N CYS A 437 -44.98 -1.96 0.53
CA CYS A 437 -45.10 -3.33 0.06
C CYS A 437 -46.52 -3.85 0.34
N MET A 438 -47.16 -4.41 -0.67
CA MET A 438 -48.49 -5.01 -0.58
C MET A 438 -48.46 -6.47 -1.02
N ARG A 439 -49.14 -7.37 -0.26
CA ARG A 439 -49.31 -8.77 -0.63
C ARG A 439 -50.78 -9.12 -0.62
N ASN A 440 -51.31 -9.62 -1.75
CA ASN A 440 -52.75 -9.98 -1.87
C ASN A 440 -53.69 -8.87 -1.40
N LYS A 441 -53.44 -7.62 -1.80
CA LYS A 441 -54.17 -6.41 -1.42
C LYS A 441 -54.09 -6.01 0.07
N LYS A 442 -53.32 -6.74 0.87
CA LYS A 442 -53.07 -6.39 2.29
C LYS A 442 -51.71 -5.71 2.42
N PHE A 443 -51.63 -4.76 3.34
CA PHE A 443 -50.35 -4.13 3.71
C PHE A 443 -49.40 -5.18 4.28
N ALA A 444 -48.16 -5.21 3.80
CA ALA A 444 -47.16 -6.21 4.20
C ALA A 444 -45.97 -5.60 4.93
N ALA A 445 -45.44 -4.48 4.44
CA ALA A 445 -44.25 -3.83 5.03
C ALA A 445 -44.00 -2.43 4.47
N ILE A 446 -43.21 -1.66 5.18
CA ILE A 446 -42.54 -0.44 4.75
C ILE A 446 -41.07 -0.78 4.50
N ILE A 447 -40.52 -0.25 3.43
CA ILE A 447 -39.11 -0.45 3.05
C ILE A 447 -38.47 0.93 2.92
N GLY A 448 -37.39 1.14 3.67
CA GLY A 448 -36.69 2.42 3.76
C GLY A 448 -35.30 2.39 3.15
N PRO A 449 -34.54 3.50 3.31
CA PRO A 449 -33.15 3.60 2.82
C PRO A 449 -32.24 2.50 3.39
N GLY A 450 -31.46 1.88 2.52
CA GLY A 450 -30.56 0.77 2.86
C GLY A 450 -31.23 -0.61 2.83
N GLU A 451 -32.51 -0.69 2.42
CA GLU A 451 -33.20 -1.96 2.19
C GLU A 451 -33.37 -2.21 0.68
N CYS A 452 -33.69 -3.45 0.31
CA CYS A 452 -33.82 -3.84 -1.10
C CYS A 452 -35.17 -4.47 -1.40
N VAL A 453 -35.59 -4.38 -2.66
CA VAL A 453 -36.77 -5.02 -3.25
C VAL A 453 -36.42 -5.71 -4.58
N GLY A 454 -37.22 -6.72 -4.98
CA GLY A 454 -37.00 -7.46 -6.21
C GLY A 454 -36.03 -8.63 -6.07
N GLU A 455 -35.62 -8.97 -4.85
CA GLU A 455 -34.69 -10.06 -4.56
C GLU A 455 -35.17 -11.43 -5.08
N THR A 456 -36.47 -11.68 -5.07
CA THR A 456 -37.07 -12.95 -5.51
C THR A 456 -36.83 -13.20 -7.00
N GLY A 457 -37.12 -12.19 -7.83
CA GLY A 457 -36.89 -12.25 -9.27
C GLY A 457 -35.41 -12.21 -9.62
N PHE A 458 -34.62 -11.45 -8.84
CA PHE A 458 -33.18 -11.29 -9.08
C PHE A 458 -32.40 -12.60 -8.86
N ILE A 459 -32.69 -13.35 -7.77
CA ILE A 459 -31.93 -14.55 -7.39
C ILE A 459 -32.46 -15.78 -8.12
N ASN A 460 -33.78 -16.00 -8.11
CA ASN A 460 -34.39 -17.25 -8.54
C ASN A 460 -35.07 -17.14 -9.91
N GLY A 461 -35.14 -15.93 -10.51
CA GLY A 461 -35.86 -15.72 -11.79
C GLY A 461 -37.37 -15.93 -11.67
N ILE A 462 -37.94 -15.98 -10.45
CA ILE A 462 -39.36 -16.19 -10.19
C ILE A 462 -40.06 -14.83 -10.25
N ALA A 463 -41.28 -14.80 -10.80
CA ALA A 463 -42.10 -13.61 -10.85
C ALA A 463 -42.33 -13.01 -9.45
N GLU A 464 -42.31 -11.67 -9.36
CA GLU A 464 -42.46 -10.95 -8.11
C GLU A 464 -43.83 -11.25 -7.44
N PRO A 465 -43.86 -11.73 -6.19
CA PRO A 465 -45.13 -12.12 -5.55
C PRO A 465 -45.87 -10.93 -4.92
N ARG A 466 -45.30 -9.72 -4.93
CA ARG A 466 -45.81 -8.53 -4.21
C ARG A 466 -45.87 -7.31 -5.14
N ASN A 467 -46.65 -6.31 -4.70
CA ASN A 467 -46.64 -4.98 -5.32
C ASN A 467 -45.84 -4.02 -4.44
N TYR A 468 -45.02 -3.21 -5.08
CA TYR A 468 -44.25 -2.15 -4.43
C TYR A 468 -44.57 -0.82 -5.06
N SER A 469 -44.96 0.16 -4.26
CA SER A 469 -45.23 1.53 -4.71
C SER A 469 -44.54 2.55 -3.82
N ALA A 470 -44.20 3.68 -4.37
CA ALA A 470 -43.57 4.78 -3.65
C ALA A 470 -44.57 5.49 -2.75
N LEU A 471 -44.27 5.64 -1.44
CA LEU A 471 -45.07 6.46 -0.51
C LEU A 471 -44.63 7.93 -0.50
N SER A 472 -43.37 8.19 -0.81
CA SER A 472 -42.79 9.52 -0.97
C SER A 472 -42.07 9.57 -2.32
N SER A 473 -41.33 10.63 -2.62
CA SER A 473 -40.32 10.56 -3.67
C SER A 473 -39.27 9.52 -3.25
N VAL A 474 -38.99 8.52 -4.11
CA VAL A 474 -38.09 7.40 -3.83
C VAL A 474 -36.97 7.38 -4.83
N SER A 475 -35.74 7.28 -4.34
CA SER A 475 -34.55 7.03 -5.15
C SER A 475 -34.02 5.62 -4.90
N VAL A 476 -33.72 4.89 -5.99
CA VAL A 476 -33.16 3.53 -5.89
C VAL A 476 -31.93 3.37 -6.77
N LEU A 477 -31.04 2.45 -6.35
CA LEU A 477 -29.97 1.92 -7.19
C LEU A 477 -30.42 0.58 -7.78
N GLU A 478 -30.45 0.50 -9.10
CA GLU A 478 -30.87 -0.69 -9.85
C GLU A 478 -29.65 -1.52 -10.24
N PHE A 479 -29.56 -2.74 -9.74
CA PHE A 479 -28.52 -3.73 -10.02
C PHE A 479 -29.11 -4.82 -10.94
N SER A 480 -28.59 -4.95 -12.17
CA SER A 480 -28.92 -6.09 -13.04
C SER A 480 -27.88 -7.19 -12.93
N THR A 481 -28.28 -8.44 -13.23
CA THR A 481 -27.37 -9.59 -13.24
C THR A 481 -26.21 -9.42 -14.21
N GLU A 482 -26.47 -8.82 -15.39
CA GLU A 482 -25.49 -8.56 -16.42
C GLU A 482 -24.45 -7.52 -15.98
N ALA A 483 -24.90 -6.47 -15.30
CA ALA A 483 -24.02 -5.42 -14.77
C ALA A 483 -23.10 -5.96 -13.67
N LEU A 484 -23.63 -6.81 -12.79
CA LEU A 484 -22.87 -7.45 -11.73
C LEU A 484 -21.85 -8.47 -12.23
N ALA A 485 -22.17 -9.20 -13.31
CA ALA A 485 -21.25 -10.16 -13.92
C ALA A 485 -19.93 -9.51 -14.43
N GLN A 486 -19.94 -8.20 -14.66
CA GLN A 486 -18.75 -7.43 -15.07
C GLN A 486 -17.87 -6.96 -13.89
N LEU A 487 -18.29 -7.20 -12.65
CA LEU A 487 -17.51 -6.86 -11.47
C LEU A 487 -16.33 -7.82 -11.30
N PRO A 488 -15.25 -7.37 -10.65
CA PRO A 488 -14.19 -8.28 -10.22
C PRO A 488 -14.75 -9.45 -9.41
N PRO A 489 -14.29 -10.70 -9.61
CA PRO A 489 -14.87 -11.90 -9.00
C PRO A 489 -15.06 -11.82 -7.48
N LYS A 490 -14.13 -11.18 -6.77
CA LYS A 490 -14.23 -10.98 -5.30
C LYS A 490 -15.37 -10.04 -4.91
N VAL A 491 -15.54 -8.93 -5.63
CA VAL A 491 -16.63 -7.97 -5.38
C VAL A 491 -17.97 -8.60 -5.69
N HIS A 492 -18.03 -9.36 -6.79
CA HIS A 492 -19.19 -10.13 -7.21
C HIS A 492 -19.60 -11.16 -6.14
N LEU A 493 -18.65 -11.95 -5.64
CA LEU A 493 -18.87 -12.92 -4.57
C LEU A 493 -19.32 -12.24 -3.27
N HIS A 494 -18.66 -11.13 -2.88
CA HIS A 494 -19.02 -10.36 -1.69
C HIS A 494 -20.45 -9.83 -1.79
N TYR A 495 -20.85 -9.34 -2.96
CA TYR A 495 -22.20 -8.85 -3.21
C TYR A 495 -23.26 -9.95 -3.01
N TYR A 496 -23.09 -11.13 -3.60
CA TYR A 496 -24.03 -12.23 -3.44
C TYR A 496 -24.09 -12.78 -2.00
N ARG A 497 -22.95 -12.89 -1.35
CA ARG A 497 -22.89 -13.28 0.07
C ARG A 497 -23.69 -12.30 0.93
N HIS A 498 -23.50 -11.02 0.71
CA HIS A 498 -24.21 -9.99 1.45
C HIS A 498 -25.73 -10.05 1.25
N ILE A 499 -26.20 -10.27 0.01
CA ILE A 499 -27.63 -10.50 -0.25
C ILE A 499 -28.12 -11.74 0.49
N SER A 500 -27.37 -12.83 0.48
CA SER A 500 -27.73 -14.06 1.21
C SER A 500 -27.86 -13.78 2.70
N ASP A 501 -26.95 -13.03 3.32
CA ASP A 501 -27.01 -12.64 4.72
C ASP A 501 -28.28 -11.81 5.03
N ILE A 502 -28.63 -10.86 4.16
CA ILE A 502 -29.88 -10.07 4.29
C ILE A 502 -31.12 -10.98 4.23
N LEU A 503 -31.14 -11.96 3.35
CA LEU A 503 -32.28 -12.88 3.22
C LEU A 503 -32.41 -13.80 4.42
N VAL A 504 -31.31 -14.31 4.93
CA VAL A 504 -31.28 -15.12 6.16
C VAL A 504 -31.80 -14.30 7.35
N ASP A 505 -31.34 -13.08 7.51
CA ASP A 505 -31.83 -12.18 8.57
C ASP A 505 -33.34 -11.87 8.46
N ARG A 506 -33.82 -11.69 7.23
CA ARG A 506 -35.27 -11.49 6.98
C ARG A 506 -36.10 -12.73 7.35
N LEU A 507 -35.60 -13.92 6.99
CA LEU A 507 -36.24 -15.19 7.36
C LEU A 507 -36.28 -15.35 8.88
N ALA A 508 -35.16 -15.15 9.57
CA ALA A 508 -35.06 -15.29 11.01
C ALA A 508 -35.98 -14.30 11.78
N ARG A 509 -36.16 -13.06 11.26
CA ARG A 509 -37.12 -12.10 11.85
C ARG A 509 -38.56 -12.56 11.66
N ARG A 510 -38.89 -13.14 10.51
CA ARG A 510 -40.21 -13.62 10.18
C ARG A 510 -40.58 -14.82 11.02
N ASP A 511 -39.67 -15.77 11.24
CA ASP A 511 -39.90 -16.92 12.09
C ASP A 511 -40.18 -16.51 13.52
N ARG A 512 -39.44 -15.54 14.08
CA ARG A 512 -39.70 -14.97 15.40
C ARG A 512 -41.08 -14.32 15.49
N GLN A 513 -41.49 -13.51 14.51
CA GLN A 513 -42.80 -12.88 14.47
C GLN A 513 -43.96 -13.91 14.39
N THR A 514 -43.75 -15.01 13.68
CA THR A 514 -44.71 -16.11 13.57
C THR A 514 -44.85 -16.85 14.89
N VAL A 515 -43.75 -17.12 15.58
CA VAL A 515 -43.72 -17.75 16.90
C VAL A 515 -44.40 -16.83 17.94
N ASP A 516 -44.09 -15.52 17.92
CA ASP A 516 -44.70 -14.56 18.84
C ASP A 516 -46.25 -14.43 18.63
N LEU A 517 -46.71 -14.49 17.37
CA LEU A 517 -48.13 -14.50 17.04
C LEU A 517 -48.85 -15.78 17.51
N VAL A 518 -48.19 -16.93 17.35
CA VAL A 518 -48.77 -18.22 17.83
C VAL A 518 -48.80 -18.30 19.35
N LEU A 519 -47.84 -17.67 20.04
CA LEU A 519 -47.80 -17.64 21.51
C LEU A 519 -48.73 -16.58 22.12
N GLN A 520 -49.23 -15.61 21.34
CA GLN A 520 -50.16 -14.57 21.77
C GLN A 520 -51.63 -14.89 21.50
N ASP A 521 -51.93 -16.01 20.82
CA ASP A 521 -53.29 -16.50 20.60
C ASP A 521 -53.52 -17.76 21.49
N PRO A 522 -53.82 -17.66 22.80
CA PRO A 522 -54.35 -18.76 23.58
C PRO A 522 -55.81 -18.89 23.21
N GLU A 523 -56.25 -20.04 22.69
CA GLU A 523 -57.65 -20.42 22.47
C GLU A 523 -58.60 -20.00 23.58
#